data_bd818e274d30050e3d4b4fde4e05101a
#
_entry.id   bd818e274d30050e3d4b4fde4e05101a
#
_cell.length_a   1.000
_cell.length_b   1.000
_cell.length_c   1.000
_cell.angle_alpha   90.00
_cell.angle_beta   90.00
_cell.angle_gamma   90.00
#
_symmetry.space_group_name_H-M   'P 1'
#
loop_
_entity.id
_entity.type
_entity.pdbx_description
1 polymer ?
#
loop_
_entity_poly.entity_id
_entity_poly.type
_entity_poly.pdbx_seq_one_letter_code
_entity_poly.pdbx_strand_id
1 'polypeptide(L)'
;MNLRLKRWITAGATLAMVATMGLSACSTNRALSSETGKNEVTMASRTPNWIFPISAKGYTQGENGQFIQSLYRPLFAYKSTSETPYKINLPKSLGQVPDVSEDGKTYTITLRDDAKWSDGTPVSTRDIEFWWNLVTNNKDQWASYKEGFFPDGASLAVLDEHTFSITTTDAFNPSWFIDNQINKVALLPQHAWDKTSADEAVSDLDRTPEGAQAVFAYLQGEAKDLSSYAKNPLWQTVNGPWKLSSFTPDQGLELVPNENYWGEDKPKIDKLIYKAFTGDDAEFNSVRSGAIDFGYIPAASYNQRSAVESKGYNVFLWPGNTITYLALNFAPQAPGSKFINQKYIRQAMQQLIDQPTLSEKIWSNTASPTCGPVPMPADKVGTTDGCVYKFDPDAAKKLLEDHGWKVVPDGSTTCENPGTGDNQCGEGIEAGDALSFKLGL
;
A
#
# COMPACT_ATOMS: atom_id res chain seq x y z
N MET A 1 -49.35 -50.98 -9.46
CA MET A 1 -50.69 -50.55 -9.04
C MET A 1 -50.78 -49.06 -9.30
N ASN A 2 -51.15 -48.72 -10.54
CA ASN A 2 -52.28 -47.95 -11.06
C ASN A 2 -52.75 -46.80 -10.12
N LEU A 3 -52.83 -45.55 -10.54
CA LEU A 3 -53.77 -44.84 -11.40
C LEU A 3 -53.36 -43.34 -11.53
N ARG A 4 -53.21 -42.86 -12.80
CA ARG A 4 -54.06 -41.93 -13.58
C ARG A 4 -54.20 -40.49 -13.03
N LEU A 5 -53.62 -39.56 -13.74
CA LEU A 5 -54.18 -38.66 -14.81
C LEU A 5 -55.47 -37.86 -14.44
N LYS A 6 -55.35 -36.54 -14.46
CA LYS A 6 -56.36 -35.68 -15.14
C LYS A 6 -55.81 -34.30 -15.50
N ARG A 7 -55.85 -34.03 -16.79
CA ARG A 7 -55.70 -32.73 -17.46
C ARG A 7 -56.95 -31.86 -17.22
N TRP A 8 -56.79 -30.53 -17.16
CA TRP A 8 -57.77 -29.58 -17.67
C TRP A 8 -57.04 -28.46 -18.41
N ILE A 9 -57.46 -28.28 -19.67
CA ILE A 9 -57.11 -27.21 -20.61
C ILE A 9 -58.25 -26.22 -20.49
N THR A 10 -57.95 -24.92 -20.45
CA THR A 10 -58.84 -23.87 -20.97
C THR A 10 -58.01 -22.80 -21.67
N ALA A 11 -58.46 -22.55 -22.90
CA ALA A 11 -57.89 -21.64 -23.89
C ALA A 11 -58.56 -20.27 -23.82
N GLY A 12 -57.92 -19.27 -24.41
CA GLY A 12 -58.50 -18.01 -24.90
C GLY A 12 -57.75 -16.80 -24.37
N ALA A 13 -57.31 -15.82 -25.10
CA ALA A 13 -57.52 -15.34 -26.43
C ALA A 13 -56.38 -14.35 -26.77
N THR A 14 -56.00 -14.35 -27.98
CA THR A 14 -55.16 -13.44 -28.77
C THR A 14 -55.49 -11.96 -28.58
N LEU A 15 -54.40 -11.10 -28.46
CA LEU A 15 -54.36 -9.80 -29.14
C LEU A 15 -52.94 -9.46 -29.56
N ALA A 16 -52.69 -9.46 -30.85
CA ALA A 16 -51.49 -8.98 -31.49
C ALA A 16 -51.51 -7.46 -31.53
N MET A 17 -50.42 -6.79 -31.09
CA MET A 17 -50.11 -5.43 -31.49
C MET A 17 -48.69 -5.37 -31.97
N VAL A 18 -48.55 -5.32 -33.28
CA VAL A 18 -47.28 -4.99 -33.98
C VAL A 18 -47.10 -3.48 -33.84
N ALA A 19 -46.02 -3.09 -33.19
CA ALA A 19 -45.49 -1.74 -33.27
C ALA A 19 -44.03 -1.81 -33.74
N THR A 20 -43.83 -1.55 -35.01
CA THR A 20 -42.56 -1.21 -35.64
C THR A 20 -41.98 0.06 -35.00
N MET A 21 -40.85 -0.03 -34.36
CA MET A 21 -40.03 1.15 -34.05
C MET A 21 -38.63 0.96 -34.60
N GLY A 22 -38.24 1.95 -35.36
CA GLY A 22 -37.06 2.03 -36.17
C GLY A 22 -35.74 1.95 -35.36
N LEU A 23 -34.80 1.30 -36.00
CA LEU A 23 -33.40 1.37 -35.70
C LEU A 23 -32.87 2.79 -35.94
N SER A 24 -32.77 3.57 -34.89
CA SER A 24 -31.91 4.76 -34.89
C SER A 24 -30.65 4.41 -34.07
N ALA A 25 -29.61 4.02 -34.78
CA ALA A 25 -28.29 3.96 -34.22
C ALA A 25 -27.79 5.40 -33.97
N CYS A 26 -28.05 5.93 -32.78
CA CYS A 26 -27.36 7.08 -32.29
C CYS A 26 -26.27 6.56 -31.35
N SER A 27 -25.01 6.65 -31.81
CA SER A 27 -23.83 6.57 -30.98
C SER A 27 -23.84 7.76 -30.01
N THR A 28 -24.44 7.60 -28.87
CA THR A 28 -24.25 8.52 -27.75
C THR A 28 -23.05 8.03 -26.95
N ASN A 29 -21.97 8.80 -26.95
CA ASN A 29 -20.97 8.78 -25.89
C ASN A 29 -21.73 8.94 -24.56
N ARG A 30 -22.05 7.82 -23.95
CA ARG A 30 -22.60 7.81 -22.60
C ARG A 30 -21.43 8.09 -21.67
N ALA A 31 -21.22 9.38 -21.34
CA ALA A 31 -20.55 9.69 -20.11
C ALA A 31 -21.20 8.84 -19.01
N LEU A 32 -20.42 8.18 -18.18
CA LEU A 32 -20.88 7.45 -17.00
C LEU A 32 -21.61 8.44 -16.08
N SER A 33 -22.87 8.74 -16.38
CA SER A 33 -23.75 9.44 -15.47
C SER A 33 -24.36 8.37 -14.56
N SER A 34 -24.10 8.47 -13.27
CA SER A 34 -24.79 7.70 -12.26
C SER A 34 -26.31 7.79 -12.54
N GLU A 35 -27.00 6.67 -12.67
CA GLU A 35 -28.47 6.64 -12.89
C GLU A 35 -29.28 7.26 -11.74
N THR A 36 -28.60 7.73 -10.68
CA THR A 36 -29.24 8.25 -9.47
C THR A 36 -29.20 9.77 -9.32
N GLY A 37 -28.55 10.51 -10.24
CA GLY A 37 -28.37 11.97 -10.10
C GLY A 37 -27.51 12.38 -8.89
N LYS A 38 -26.83 11.45 -8.25
CA LYS A 38 -25.94 11.68 -7.12
C LYS A 38 -24.52 11.89 -7.64
N ASN A 39 -23.85 12.90 -7.09
CA ASN A 39 -22.45 13.22 -7.39
C ASN A 39 -21.52 12.37 -6.49
N GLU A 40 -21.53 11.04 -6.69
CA GLU A 40 -20.82 10.05 -5.91
C GLU A 40 -19.83 9.27 -6.79
N VAL A 41 -18.72 8.81 -6.22
CA VAL A 41 -17.76 7.93 -6.88
C VAL A 41 -17.58 6.68 -6.03
N THR A 42 -17.73 5.52 -6.65
CA THR A 42 -17.49 4.20 -6.03
C THR A 42 -16.19 3.61 -6.57
N MET A 43 -15.27 3.32 -5.65
CA MET A 43 -14.02 2.67 -5.98
C MET A 43 -13.86 1.33 -5.24
N ALA A 44 -13.19 0.40 -5.91
CA ALA A 44 -12.79 -0.85 -5.28
C ALA A 44 -11.68 -0.61 -4.26
N SER A 45 -11.77 -1.30 -3.13
CA SER A 45 -10.72 -1.32 -2.13
C SER A 45 -10.83 -2.60 -1.29
N ARG A 46 -9.77 -2.95 -0.57
CA ARG A 46 -9.90 -3.81 0.61
C ARG A 46 -10.27 -2.93 1.79
N THR A 47 -11.01 -3.48 2.75
CA THR A 47 -11.38 -2.72 3.94
C THR A 47 -10.13 -2.40 4.77
N PRO A 48 -9.86 -1.13 5.08
CA PRO A 48 -8.80 -0.77 6.02
C PRO A 48 -9.07 -1.36 7.41
N ASN A 49 -8.01 -1.70 8.11
CA ASN A 49 -8.10 -2.23 9.49
C ASN A 49 -7.35 -1.37 10.51
N TRP A 50 -6.97 -0.15 10.13
CA TRP A 50 -6.25 0.79 10.96
C TRP A 50 -6.55 2.23 10.54
N ILE A 51 -6.84 3.12 11.52
CA ILE A 51 -7.19 4.52 11.28
C ILE A 51 -6.21 5.50 11.95
N PHE A 52 -5.45 5.04 12.95
CA PHE A 52 -4.54 5.90 13.69
C PHE A 52 -3.30 6.23 12.84
N PRO A 53 -2.91 7.52 12.65
CA PRO A 53 -1.80 7.91 11.77
C PRO A 53 -0.41 7.47 12.23
N ILE A 54 -0.28 6.84 13.38
CA ILE A 54 0.93 6.12 13.78
C ILE A 54 0.74 4.65 13.43
N SER A 55 1.53 4.14 12.49
CA SER A 55 1.42 2.75 12.04
C SER A 55 1.81 1.77 13.16
N ALA A 56 1.05 0.69 13.30
CA ALA A 56 1.31 -0.36 14.28
C ALA A 56 1.72 -1.68 13.62
N LYS A 57 2.51 -2.49 14.32
CA LYS A 57 2.92 -3.83 13.86
C LYS A 57 1.67 -4.70 13.61
N GLY A 58 1.60 -5.34 12.44
CA GLY A 58 0.43 -6.10 12.01
C GLY A 58 -0.68 -5.29 11.32
N TYR A 59 -0.55 -3.96 11.25
CA TYR A 59 -1.53 -3.04 10.65
C TYR A 59 -0.89 -2.15 9.57
N THR A 60 0.00 -2.71 8.75
CA THR A 60 0.79 -1.97 7.74
C THR A 60 0.30 -2.18 6.32
N GLN A 61 -0.97 -2.54 6.14
CA GLN A 61 -1.56 -2.73 4.82
C GLN A 61 -1.60 -1.41 4.03
N GLY A 62 -1.42 -1.48 2.71
CA GLY A 62 -1.41 -0.31 1.84
C GLY A 62 -2.73 0.49 1.88
N GLU A 63 -3.85 -0.20 2.03
CA GLU A 63 -5.19 0.36 2.14
C GLU A 63 -5.34 1.28 3.37
N ASN A 64 -4.69 0.93 4.49
CA ASN A 64 -4.65 1.79 5.68
C ASN A 64 -4.00 3.15 5.35
N GLY A 65 -2.90 3.14 4.61
CA GLY A 65 -2.21 4.37 4.20
C GLY A 65 -3.09 5.27 3.33
N GLN A 66 -3.77 4.70 2.34
CA GLN A 66 -4.69 5.45 1.47
C GLN A 66 -5.87 6.04 2.26
N PHE A 67 -6.46 5.25 3.14
CA PHE A 67 -7.54 5.67 4.00
C PHE A 67 -7.11 6.81 4.94
N ILE A 68 -6.00 6.64 5.66
CA ILE A 68 -5.45 7.66 6.57
C ILE A 68 -5.12 8.95 5.80
N GLN A 69 -4.50 8.88 4.62
CA GLN A 69 -4.19 10.06 3.81
C GLN A 69 -5.43 10.78 3.27
N SER A 70 -6.56 10.11 3.17
CA SER A 70 -7.83 10.77 2.84
C SER A 70 -8.34 11.63 3.98
N LEU A 71 -8.11 11.20 5.23
CA LEU A 71 -8.55 11.88 6.46
C LEU A 71 -7.53 12.90 6.98
N TYR A 72 -6.23 12.60 6.84
CA TYR A 72 -5.14 13.39 7.40
C TYR A 72 -4.12 13.77 6.33
N ARG A 73 -3.84 15.04 6.19
CA ARG A 73 -2.76 15.52 5.33
C ARG A 73 -1.41 15.28 6.02
N PRO A 74 -0.43 14.77 5.27
CA PRO A 74 0.91 14.55 5.80
C PRO A 74 1.67 15.88 5.97
N LEU A 75 2.74 15.84 6.76
CA LEU A 75 3.70 16.95 6.84
C LEU A 75 4.22 17.27 5.43
N PHE A 76 4.64 16.26 4.67
CA PHE A 76 5.03 16.39 3.27
C PHE A 76 4.22 15.43 2.39
N ALA A 77 3.40 15.98 1.52
CA ALA A 77 2.82 15.24 0.40
C ALA A 77 3.82 15.23 -0.76
N TYR A 78 3.83 14.18 -1.54
CA TYR A 78 4.71 14.06 -2.71
C TYR A 78 3.91 14.00 -3.99
N LYS A 79 4.49 14.51 -5.06
CA LYS A 79 4.02 14.30 -6.43
C LYS A 79 5.11 13.59 -7.21
N SER A 80 4.69 12.67 -8.04
CA SER A 80 5.55 12.02 -9.02
C SER A 80 4.97 12.27 -10.40
N THR A 81 5.81 12.74 -11.32
CA THR A 81 5.53 12.81 -12.75
C THR A 81 6.64 12.07 -13.47
N SER A 82 6.45 11.76 -14.76
CA SER A 82 7.51 11.18 -15.60
C SER A 82 8.78 12.05 -15.65
N GLU A 83 8.63 13.37 -15.50
CA GLU A 83 9.72 14.33 -15.59
C GLU A 83 10.35 14.70 -14.25
N THR A 84 9.56 14.61 -13.18
CA THR A 84 9.98 15.01 -11.82
C THR A 84 9.50 14.00 -10.78
N PRO A 85 10.23 12.90 -10.59
CA PRO A 85 9.90 11.94 -9.55
C PRO A 85 10.12 12.53 -8.16
N TYR A 86 9.18 12.25 -7.26
CA TYR A 86 9.30 12.49 -5.81
C TYR A 86 9.71 13.91 -5.40
N LYS A 87 8.92 14.92 -5.80
CA LYS A 87 9.04 16.28 -5.23
C LYS A 87 7.93 16.54 -4.23
N ILE A 88 8.26 17.28 -3.18
CA ILE A 88 7.27 17.76 -2.20
C ILE A 88 6.21 18.58 -2.95
N ASN A 89 4.96 18.24 -2.70
CA ASN A 89 3.78 18.91 -3.24
C ASN A 89 3.24 19.89 -2.20
N LEU A 90 3.82 21.08 -2.14
CA LEU A 90 3.49 22.11 -1.16
C LEU A 90 1.99 22.39 -1.02
N PRO A 91 1.20 22.53 -2.10
CA PRO A 91 -0.25 22.72 -1.99
C PRO A 91 -0.99 21.64 -1.19
N LYS A 92 -0.41 20.43 -1.06
CA LYS A 92 -0.99 19.30 -0.32
C LYS A 92 -0.25 18.95 0.97
N SER A 93 0.81 19.69 1.28
CA SER A 93 1.65 19.51 2.46
C SER A 93 1.26 20.47 3.57
N LEU A 94 1.41 20.04 4.82
CA LEU A 94 1.25 20.91 5.99
C LEU A 94 2.53 21.70 6.28
N GLY A 95 3.70 21.17 5.91
CA GLY A 95 5.00 21.81 6.08
C GLY A 95 5.57 22.37 4.78
N GLN A 96 6.35 23.45 4.90
CA GLN A 96 7.23 23.95 3.85
C GLN A 96 8.47 23.07 3.70
N VAL A 97 9.22 23.23 2.61
CA VAL A 97 10.51 22.55 2.46
C VAL A 97 11.42 22.96 3.62
N PRO A 98 12.03 21.99 4.32
CA PRO A 98 12.90 22.32 5.45
C PRO A 98 14.11 23.15 5.09
N ASP A 99 14.42 24.14 5.92
CA ASP A 99 15.73 24.78 5.93
C ASP A 99 16.72 23.91 6.67
N VAL A 100 17.87 23.62 6.07
CA VAL A 100 18.88 22.72 6.64
C VAL A 100 20.10 23.53 7.03
N SER A 101 20.58 23.33 8.28
CA SER A 101 21.81 23.99 8.76
C SER A 101 23.04 23.60 7.95
N GLU A 102 24.08 24.43 7.95
CA GLU A 102 25.33 24.20 7.21
C GLU A 102 26.03 22.89 7.59
N ASP A 103 25.90 22.47 8.86
CA ASP A 103 26.45 21.21 9.34
C ASP A 103 25.60 19.98 9.00
N GLY A 104 24.44 20.17 8.34
CA GLY A 104 23.54 19.12 7.90
C GLY A 104 22.80 18.38 9.03
N LYS A 105 22.74 18.97 10.23
CA LYS A 105 22.17 18.30 11.40
C LYS A 105 20.80 18.83 11.83
N THR A 106 20.52 20.11 11.60
CA THR A 106 19.25 20.74 12.01
C THR A 106 18.38 21.04 10.81
N TYR A 107 17.14 20.60 10.91
CA TYR A 107 16.09 20.76 9.92
C TYR A 107 14.99 21.63 10.51
N THR A 108 14.88 22.86 10.04
CA THR A 108 13.82 23.80 10.48
C THR A 108 12.66 23.73 9.52
N ILE A 109 11.48 23.46 10.02
CA ILE A 109 10.25 23.27 9.26
C ILE A 109 9.22 24.30 9.71
N THR A 110 8.67 25.05 8.76
CA THR A 110 7.56 25.97 8.99
C THR A 110 6.27 25.33 8.49
N LEU A 111 5.27 25.26 9.35
CA LEU A 111 3.92 24.84 9.00
C LEU A 111 3.22 25.99 8.26
N ARG A 112 2.24 25.64 7.45
CA ARG A 112 1.35 26.65 6.84
C ARG A 112 0.43 27.23 7.91
N ASP A 113 0.07 28.50 7.76
CA ASP A 113 -0.73 29.27 8.71
C ASP A 113 -2.26 29.15 8.50
N ASP A 114 -2.68 28.66 7.32
CA ASP A 114 -4.09 28.54 6.95
C ASP A 114 -4.70 27.16 7.22
N ALA A 115 -3.88 26.17 7.67
CA ALA A 115 -4.34 24.82 7.94
C ALA A 115 -5.19 24.75 9.21
N LYS A 116 -6.29 23.99 9.11
CA LYS A 116 -7.23 23.78 10.22
C LYS A 116 -7.67 22.34 10.32
N TRP A 117 -7.98 21.94 11.53
CA TRP A 117 -8.74 20.73 11.81
C TRP A 117 -10.21 20.90 11.43
N SER A 118 -10.93 19.80 11.28
CA SER A 118 -12.34 19.81 10.84
C SER A 118 -13.31 20.49 11.82
N ASP A 119 -12.90 20.68 13.06
CA ASP A 119 -13.63 21.45 14.08
C ASP A 119 -13.32 22.97 14.06
N GLY A 120 -12.42 23.38 13.17
CA GLY A 120 -12.00 24.78 13.01
C GLY A 120 -10.76 25.18 13.80
N THR A 121 -10.23 24.30 14.66
CA THR A 121 -9.00 24.55 15.44
C THR A 121 -7.81 24.67 14.48
N PRO A 122 -6.94 25.72 14.61
CA PRO A 122 -5.73 25.83 13.80
C PRO A 122 -4.80 24.63 14.01
N VAL A 123 -4.14 24.21 12.93
CA VAL A 123 -3.01 23.26 13.01
C VAL A 123 -1.78 24.01 13.51
N SER A 124 -1.08 23.45 14.47
CA SER A 124 0.08 24.09 15.09
C SER A 124 1.22 23.11 15.41
N THR A 125 2.35 23.65 15.86
CA THR A 125 3.49 22.86 16.33
C THR A 125 3.17 21.99 17.55
N ARG A 126 2.10 22.32 18.31
CA ARG A 126 1.63 21.48 19.42
C ARG A 126 1.16 20.09 18.93
N ASP A 127 0.62 20.01 17.71
CA ASP A 127 0.22 18.75 17.08
C ASP A 127 1.43 17.89 16.70
N ILE A 128 2.56 18.52 16.36
CA ILE A 128 3.85 17.85 16.12
C ILE A 128 4.48 17.37 17.44
N GLU A 129 4.50 18.23 18.46
CA GLU A 129 5.01 17.91 19.79
C GLU A 129 4.27 16.71 20.37
N PHE A 130 2.95 16.68 20.22
CA PHE A 130 2.11 15.58 20.65
C PHE A 130 2.50 14.26 19.96
N TRP A 131 2.63 14.28 18.63
CA TRP A 131 3.11 13.11 17.89
C TRP A 131 4.48 12.66 18.38
N TRP A 132 5.40 13.61 18.56
CA TRP A 132 6.77 13.33 19.01
C TRP A 132 6.78 12.63 20.37
N ASN A 133 6.05 13.18 21.32
CA ASN A 133 5.95 12.62 22.68
C ASN A 133 5.34 11.21 22.67
N LEU A 134 4.29 11.00 21.89
CA LEU A 134 3.70 9.67 21.75
C LEU A 134 4.68 8.67 21.13
N VAL A 135 5.35 9.03 20.04
CA VAL A 135 6.24 8.11 19.32
C VAL A 135 7.51 7.81 20.13
N THR A 136 8.16 8.81 20.71
CA THR A 136 9.43 8.62 21.43
C THR A 136 9.26 7.79 22.71
N ASN A 137 8.09 7.84 23.35
CA ASN A 137 7.77 7.05 24.53
C ASN A 137 7.17 5.67 24.22
N ASN A 138 6.89 5.35 22.92
CA ASN A 138 6.27 4.11 22.49
C ASN A 138 6.95 3.54 21.23
N LYS A 139 8.25 3.73 21.05
CA LYS A 139 8.99 3.35 19.84
C LYS A 139 8.76 1.90 19.41
N ASP A 140 8.75 0.97 20.34
CA ASP A 140 8.57 -0.46 20.06
C ASP A 140 7.20 -0.82 19.49
N GLN A 141 6.20 0.03 19.71
CA GLN A 141 4.83 -0.13 19.15
C GLN A 141 4.71 0.46 17.76
N TRP A 142 5.59 1.37 17.36
CA TRP A 142 5.55 2.01 16.05
C TRP A 142 6.17 1.10 14.97
N ALA A 143 5.38 0.74 13.97
CA ALA A 143 5.81 -0.19 12.91
C ALA A 143 6.94 0.36 12.03
N SER A 144 7.06 1.68 11.92
CA SER A 144 8.12 2.34 11.13
C SER A 144 9.41 2.55 11.92
N TYR A 145 9.45 2.18 13.21
CA TYR A 145 10.65 2.29 14.03
C TYR A 145 11.61 1.13 13.76
N LYS A 146 12.89 1.48 13.76
CA LYS A 146 14.00 0.54 13.78
C LYS A 146 15.08 1.13 14.69
N GLU A 147 15.58 0.34 15.62
CA GLU A 147 16.65 0.73 16.56
C GLU A 147 17.86 1.34 15.83
N GLY A 148 18.35 2.45 16.35
CA GLY A 148 19.44 3.23 15.75
C GLY A 148 19.01 4.14 14.58
N PHE A 149 17.74 4.16 14.21
CA PHE A 149 17.19 5.08 13.23
C PHE A 149 16.24 6.09 13.89
N PHE A 150 15.81 7.09 13.13
CA PHE A 150 14.86 8.09 13.60
C PHE A 150 13.64 7.46 14.32
N PRO A 151 13.28 7.96 15.52
CA PRO A 151 13.73 9.21 16.18
C PRO A 151 14.98 9.08 17.07
N ASP A 152 15.67 7.92 17.09
CA ASP A 152 16.90 7.77 17.88
C ASP A 152 17.98 8.75 17.39
N GLY A 153 18.69 9.36 18.33
CA GLY A 153 19.69 10.38 18.02
C GLY A 153 19.12 11.69 17.46
N ALA A 154 17.83 11.91 17.60
CA ALA A 154 17.17 13.14 17.19
C ALA A 154 16.47 13.82 18.39
N SER A 155 16.30 15.13 18.31
CA SER A 155 15.53 15.94 19.24
C SER A 155 14.61 16.90 18.49
N LEU A 156 13.44 17.17 19.06
CA LEU A 156 12.50 18.16 18.59
C LEU A 156 12.59 19.43 19.44
N ALA A 157 12.56 20.58 18.80
CA ALA A 157 12.37 21.87 19.46
C ALA A 157 11.25 22.65 18.77
N VAL A 158 10.27 23.09 19.55
CA VAL A 158 9.24 24.03 19.11
C VAL A 158 9.82 25.44 19.23
N LEU A 159 9.84 26.18 18.12
CA LEU A 159 10.39 27.54 18.06
C LEU A 159 9.28 28.59 18.21
N ASP A 160 8.15 28.35 17.58
CA ASP A 160 6.94 29.15 17.72
C ASP A 160 5.69 28.30 17.32
N GLU A 161 4.52 28.92 17.20
CA GLU A 161 3.27 28.24 16.90
C GLU A 161 3.26 27.50 15.54
N HIS A 162 4.09 27.95 14.60
CA HIS A 162 4.17 27.38 13.25
C HIS A 162 5.55 26.84 12.88
N THR A 163 6.57 27.03 13.71
CA THR A 163 7.94 26.64 13.38
C THR A 163 8.52 25.71 14.43
N PHE A 164 9.08 24.61 13.97
CA PHE A 164 9.80 23.64 14.79
C PHE A 164 11.09 23.20 14.11
N SER A 165 12.00 22.63 14.88
CA SER A 165 13.22 22.04 14.34
C SER A 165 13.41 20.60 14.83
N ILE A 166 14.02 19.78 13.97
CA ILE A 166 14.54 18.46 14.31
C ILE A 166 16.05 18.51 14.17
N THR A 167 16.76 18.21 15.26
CA THR A 167 18.24 18.19 15.29
C THR A 167 18.70 16.76 15.53
N THR A 168 19.65 16.30 14.72
CA THR A 168 20.23 14.96 14.78
C THR A 168 21.66 14.98 15.34
N THR A 169 22.10 13.90 15.98
CA THR A 169 23.48 13.75 16.46
C THR A 169 24.49 13.71 15.31
N ASP A 170 24.09 13.11 14.19
CA ASP A 170 24.94 12.92 13.02
C ASP A 170 24.38 13.68 11.82
N ALA A 171 25.26 14.08 10.90
CA ALA A 171 24.83 14.68 9.63
C ALA A 171 24.39 13.58 8.66
N PHE A 172 23.29 13.83 7.96
CA PHE A 172 22.76 12.95 6.92
C PHE A 172 22.71 13.67 5.57
N ASN A 173 22.57 12.90 4.49
CA ASN A 173 22.18 13.50 3.22
C ASN A 173 20.80 14.13 3.39
N PRO A 174 20.65 15.46 3.21
CA PRO A 174 19.41 16.16 3.53
C PRO A 174 18.19 15.62 2.80
N SER A 175 18.29 15.42 1.48
CA SER A 175 17.16 14.89 0.68
C SER A 175 16.73 13.52 1.19
N TRP A 176 17.70 12.62 1.44
CA TRP A 176 17.37 11.30 1.98
C TRP A 176 16.70 11.38 3.35
N PHE A 177 17.20 12.22 4.26
CA PHE A 177 16.66 12.32 5.62
C PHE A 177 15.26 12.94 5.63
N ILE A 178 15.02 13.99 4.83
CA ILE A 178 13.70 14.59 4.66
C ILE A 178 12.70 13.56 4.11
N ASP A 179 13.05 12.89 3.01
CA ASP A 179 12.14 12.01 2.30
C ASP A 179 11.87 10.69 3.04
N ASN A 180 12.82 10.21 3.85
CA ASN A 180 12.73 8.88 4.46
C ASN A 180 12.57 8.89 5.98
N GLN A 181 12.89 9.98 6.65
CA GLN A 181 12.79 10.06 8.11
C GLN A 181 11.81 11.15 8.57
N ILE A 182 12.01 12.40 8.18
CA ILE A 182 11.10 13.49 8.59
C ILE A 182 9.70 13.29 8.00
N ASN A 183 9.58 12.70 6.81
CA ASN A 183 8.30 12.37 6.20
C ASN A 183 7.43 11.37 7.02
N LYS A 184 8.01 10.72 8.03
CA LYS A 184 7.25 9.86 8.95
C LYS A 184 6.52 10.65 10.04
N VAL A 185 6.86 11.91 10.22
CA VAL A 185 6.22 12.80 11.20
C VAL A 185 4.79 13.09 10.77
N ALA A 186 3.84 12.83 11.65
CA ALA A 186 2.42 13.12 11.44
C ALA A 186 1.96 14.24 12.39
N LEU A 187 0.99 15.00 11.97
CA LEU A 187 0.31 15.92 12.85
C LEU A 187 -0.90 15.21 13.46
N LEU A 188 -1.02 15.28 14.78
CA LEU A 188 -2.12 14.65 15.52
C LEU A 188 -2.87 15.71 16.30
N PRO A 189 -4.22 15.72 16.31
CA PRO A 189 -5.01 16.76 16.96
C PRO A 189 -4.93 16.66 18.50
N GLN A 190 -3.88 17.25 19.07
CA GLN A 190 -3.64 17.17 20.53
C GLN A 190 -4.89 17.64 21.30
N HIS A 191 -5.50 18.73 20.88
CA HIS A 191 -6.70 19.32 21.49
C HIS A 191 -7.92 18.39 21.52
N ALA A 192 -7.90 17.26 20.80
CA ALA A 192 -8.98 16.27 20.77
C ALA A 192 -8.57 14.89 21.29
N TRP A 193 -7.28 14.55 21.24
CA TRP A 193 -6.80 13.19 21.47
C TRP A 193 -5.98 12.99 22.74
N ASP A 194 -5.51 14.05 23.40
CA ASP A 194 -4.66 13.93 24.58
C ASP A 194 -5.48 13.64 25.84
N LYS A 195 -5.94 12.41 25.93
CA LYS A 195 -6.75 11.82 27.00
C LYS A 195 -6.62 10.31 27.01
N THR A 196 -7.08 9.66 28.08
CA THR A 196 -6.96 8.22 28.30
C THR A 196 -8.31 7.48 28.33
N SER A 197 -9.41 8.21 28.21
CA SER A 197 -10.76 7.64 28.07
C SER A 197 -11.70 8.58 27.31
N ALA A 198 -12.85 8.06 26.88
CA ALA A 198 -13.84 8.83 26.13
C ALA A 198 -14.40 10.02 26.92
N ASP A 199 -14.63 9.81 28.22
CA ASP A 199 -15.28 10.77 29.13
C ASP A 199 -14.29 11.77 29.75
N GLU A 200 -13.00 11.58 29.55
CA GLU A 200 -11.97 12.45 30.10
C GLU A 200 -11.82 13.72 29.27
N ALA A 201 -11.61 14.85 29.96
CA ALA A 201 -11.25 16.10 29.29
C ALA A 201 -9.81 16.01 28.73
N VAL A 202 -9.60 16.60 27.56
CA VAL A 202 -8.26 16.74 26.99
C VAL A 202 -7.38 17.58 27.92
N SER A 203 -6.13 17.19 28.05
CA SER A 203 -5.12 17.90 28.87
C SER A 203 -3.73 17.81 28.23
N ASP A 204 -2.65 17.96 29.00
CA ASP A 204 -1.27 17.85 28.54
C ASP A 204 -0.61 16.57 29.10
N LEU A 205 -1.30 15.42 29.04
CA LEU A 205 -0.79 14.14 29.55
C LEU A 205 0.47 13.68 28.81
N ASP A 206 0.51 13.93 27.51
CA ASP A 206 1.62 13.53 26.65
C ASP A 206 2.98 14.12 27.05
N ARG A 207 3.00 15.18 27.85
CA ARG A 207 4.23 15.86 28.32
C ARG A 207 5.01 15.04 29.34
N THR A 208 4.46 13.96 29.86
CA THR A 208 5.16 13.00 30.70
C THR A 208 5.30 11.66 30.01
N PRO A 209 6.37 10.88 30.26
CA PRO A 209 6.51 9.56 29.66
C PRO A 209 5.34 8.63 29.95
N GLU A 210 4.86 8.61 31.20
CA GLU A 210 3.76 7.78 31.64
C GLU A 210 2.43 8.21 30.99
N GLY A 211 2.19 9.53 30.90
CA GLY A 211 1.02 10.08 30.24
C GLY A 211 1.03 9.80 28.73
N ALA A 212 2.16 10.01 28.06
CA ALA A 212 2.34 9.68 26.65
C ALA A 212 2.07 8.19 26.35
N GLN A 213 2.53 7.29 27.23
CA GLN A 213 2.28 5.86 27.11
C GLN A 213 0.79 5.54 27.31
N ALA A 214 0.14 6.15 28.30
CA ALA A 214 -1.29 5.93 28.57
C ALA A 214 -2.17 6.43 27.41
N VAL A 215 -1.91 7.64 26.90
CA VAL A 215 -2.63 8.21 25.75
C VAL A 215 -2.42 7.36 24.51
N PHE A 216 -1.18 6.94 24.23
CA PHE A 216 -0.90 6.07 23.09
C PHE A 216 -1.65 4.73 23.19
N ALA A 217 -1.65 4.11 24.36
CA ALA A 217 -2.37 2.85 24.60
C ALA A 217 -3.88 3.00 24.38
N TYR A 218 -4.47 4.11 24.84
CA TYR A 218 -5.87 4.44 24.61
C TYR A 218 -6.16 4.58 23.11
N LEU A 219 -5.45 5.45 22.40
CA LEU A 219 -5.65 5.68 20.97
C LEU A 219 -5.45 4.40 20.15
N GLN A 220 -4.45 3.59 20.50
CA GLN A 220 -4.20 2.30 19.86
C GLN A 220 -5.34 1.31 20.14
N GLY A 221 -5.92 1.32 21.33
CA GLY A 221 -7.08 0.51 21.69
C GLY A 221 -8.29 0.87 20.82
N GLU A 222 -8.61 2.15 20.73
CA GLU A 222 -9.71 2.68 19.92
C GLU A 222 -9.50 2.40 18.41
N ALA A 223 -8.25 2.45 17.93
CA ALA A 223 -7.93 2.14 16.54
C ALA A 223 -8.04 0.64 16.18
N LYS A 224 -8.16 -0.25 17.15
CA LYS A 224 -8.43 -1.68 16.93
C LYS A 224 -9.92 -2.00 16.87
N ASP A 225 -10.78 -1.11 17.36
CA ASP A 225 -12.23 -1.28 17.29
C ASP A 225 -12.82 -0.74 15.99
N LEU A 226 -12.77 -1.55 14.95
CA LEU A 226 -13.30 -1.22 13.62
C LEU A 226 -14.78 -0.81 13.65
N SER A 227 -15.56 -1.34 14.58
CA SER A 227 -17.00 -1.07 14.67
C SER A 227 -17.31 0.35 15.14
N SER A 228 -16.35 1.00 15.76
CA SER A 228 -16.48 2.36 16.31
C SER A 228 -16.07 3.46 15.32
N TYR A 229 -15.33 3.16 14.27
CA TYR A 229 -14.63 4.15 13.42
C TYR A 229 -15.50 5.34 12.99
N ALA A 230 -16.68 5.09 12.43
CA ALA A 230 -17.57 6.16 11.99
C ALA A 230 -18.31 6.89 13.13
N LYS A 231 -18.32 6.31 14.33
CA LYS A 231 -19.09 6.82 15.49
C LYS A 231 -18.21 7.47 16.54
N ASN A 232 -16.94 7.07 16.62
CA ASN A 232 -16.03 7.57 17.64
C ASN A 232 -15.59 9.01 17.31
N PRO A 233 -15.87 9.98 18.20
CA PRO A 233 -15.50 11.38 17.99
C PRO A 233 -14.01 11.61 17.73
N LEU A 234 -13.12 10.76 18.25
CA LEU A 234 -11.68 10.83 17.98
C LEU A 234 -11.39 10.91 16.48
N TRP A 235 -12.01 10.01 15.70
CA TRP A 235 -11.73 9.88 14.28
C TRP A 235 -12.49 10.89 13.41
N GLN A 236 -13.31 11.76 14.02
CA GLN A 236 -14.01 12.84 13.33
C GLN A 236 -13.19 14.15 13.26
N THR A 237 -12.14 14.27 14.08
CA THR A 237 -11.20 15.41 14.04
C THR A 237 -10.10 15.10 13.02
N VAL A 238 -10.24 15.64 11.82
CA VAL A 238 -9.36 15.40 10.67
C VAL A 238 -8.90 16.72 10.05
N ASN A 239 -7.80 16.74 9.32
CA ASN A 239 -7.29 17.91 8.60
C ASN A 239 -7.17 17.71 7.09
N GLY A 240 -7.58 16.53 6.60
CA GLY A 240 -7.62 16.19 5.20
C GLY A 240 -8.93 16.60 4.52
N PRO A 241 -9.07 16.34 3.20
CA PRO A 241 -10.23 16.73 2.41
C PRO A 241 -11.51 15.95 2.73
N TRP A 242 -11.39 14.82 3.41
CA TRP A 242 -12.49 13.90 3.66
C TRP A 242 -12.71 13.65 5.13
N LYS A 243 -13.97 13.34 5.48
CA LYS A 243 -14.41 12.81 6.79
C LYS A 243 -15.06 11.47 6.60
N LEU A 244 -14.88 10.58 7.55
CA LEU A 244 -15.54 9.28 7.56
C LEU A 244 -17.01 9.43 7.99
N SER A 245 -17.94 9.02 7.11
CA SER A 245 -19.37 9.06 7.39
C SER A 245 -19.95 7.67 7.70
N SER A 246 -19.39 6.62 7.12
CA SER A 246 -19.83 5.23 7.34
C SER A 246 -18.64 4.29 7.26
N PHE A 247 -18.64 3.24 8.09
CA PHE A 247 -17.65 2.18 8.06
C PHE A 247 -18.29 0.85 8.44
N THR A 248 -18.12 -0.14 7.57
CA THR A 248 -18.56 -1.52 7.83
C THR A 248 -17.43 -2.46 7.39
N PRO A 249 -16.83 -3.25 8.29
CA PRO A 249 -15.62 -4.03 8.00
C PRO A 249 -15.68 -4.88 6.73
N ASP A 250 -16.83 -5.48 6.43
CA ASP A 250 -16.98 -6.40 5.29
C ASP A 250 -17.61 -5.75 4.04
N GLN A 251 -18.07 -4.50 4.14
CA GLN A 251 -18.76 -3.81 3.05
C GLN A 251 -17.97 -2.61 2.52
N GLY A 252 -17.09 -2.05 3.34
CA GLY A 252 -16.27 -0.89 3.01
C GLY A 252 -16.64 0.36 3.83
N LEU A 253 -16.41 1.52 3.25
CA LEU A 253 -16.60 2.80 3.94
C LEU A 253 -17.10 3.89 2.99
N GLU A 254 -17.64 4.95 3.58
CA GLU A 254 -18.05 6.14 2.87
C GLU A 254 -17.37 7.37 3.46
N LEU A 255 -16.83 8.20 2.59
CA LEU A 255 -16.24 9.49 2.92
C LEU A 255 -17.10 10.62 2.36
N VAL A 256 -17.24 11.68 3.15
CA VAL A 256 -17.90 12.94 2.74
C VAL A 256 -16.90 14.09 2.81
N PRO A 257 -17.10 15.17 2.07
CA PRO A 257 -16.21 16.33 2.12
C PRO A 257 -16.04 16.88 3.54
N ASN A 258 -14.81 17.25 3.88
CA ASN A 258 -14.53 18.07 5.05
C ASN A 258 -14.75 19.54 4.68
N GLU A 259 -15.82 20.14 5.15
CA GLU A 259 -16.20 21.53 4.82
C GLU A 259 -15.15 22.55 5.27
N ASN A 260 -14.42 22.25 6.35
CA ASN A 260 -13.34 23.09 6.88
C ASN A 260 -11.97 22.77 6.26
N TYR A 261 -11.92 21.94 5.22
CA TYR A 261 -10.65 21.64 4.56
C TYR A 261 -10.05 22.92 3.96
N TRP A 262 -8.82 23.21 4.34
CA TRP A 262 -8.08 24.41 4.00
C TRP A 262 -7.50 24.40 2.57
N GLY A 263 -7.21 23.20 2.00
CA GLY A 263 -6.54 23.09 0.70
C GLY A 263 -7.42 23.53 -0.47
N GLU A 264 -6.76 23.93 -1.56
CA GLU A 264 -7.43 24.37 -2.81
C GLU A 264 -8.10 23.19 -3.54
N ASP A 265 -7.58 21.98 -3.36
CA ASP A 265 -8.08 20.75 -3.98
C ASP A 265 -9.29 20.16 -3.21
N LYS A 266 -10.28 20.99 -2.95
CA LYS A 266 -11.52 20.55 -2.27
C LYS A 266 -12.23 19.46 -3.09
N PRO A 267 -12.83 18.47 -2.41
CA PRO A 267 -13.65 17.46 -3.09
C PRO A 267 -14.74 18.12 -3.94
N LYS A 268 -14.92 17.62 -5.17
CA LYS A 268 -15.95 18.08 -6.09
C LYS A 268 -17.14 17.13 -6.17
N ILE A 269 -17.05 16.00 -5.47
CA ILE A 269 -18.09 14.99 -5.34
C ILE A 269 -18.63 15.00 -3.91
N ASP A 270 -19.88 14.63 -3.75
CA ASP A 270 -20.57 14.66 -2.46
C ASP A 270 -20.20 13.44 -1.60
N LYS A 271 -19.78 12.33 -2.23
CA LYS A 271 -19.41 11.10 -1.55
C LYS A 271 -18.36 10.32 -2.32
N LEU A 272 -17.39 9.77 -1.61
CA LEU A 272 -16.44 8.77 -2.08
C LEU A 272 -16.69 7.46 -1.33
N ILE A 273 -17.03 6.41 -2.08
CA ILE A 273 -17.40 5.11 -1.53
C ILE A 273 -16.26 4.13 -1.83
N TYR A 274 -15.69 3.55 -0.79
CA TYR A 274 -14.77 2.42 -0.89
C TYR A 274 -15.57 1.13 -0.73
N LYS A 275 -15.81 0.44 -1.81
CA LYS A 275 -16.51 -0.84 -1.80
C LYS A 275 -15.53 -1.97 -1.56
N ALA A 276 -15.75 -2.77 -0.52
CA ALA A 276 -14.88 -3.86 -0.15
C ALA A 276 -15.02 -5.05 -1.09
N PHE A 277 -13.88 -5.64 -1.46
CA PHE A 277 -13.77 -6.90 -2.20
C PHE A 277 -12.78 -7.82 -1.50
N THR A 278 -13.11 -9.10 -1.45
CA THR A 278 -12.25 -10.13 -0.85
C THR A 278 -11.34 -10.82 -1.86
N GLY A 279 -11.50 -10.54 -3.15
CA GLY A 279 -10.68 -11.12 -4.22
C GLY A 279 -10.84 -10.40 -5.55
N ASP A 280 -9.84 -10.56 -6.39
CA ASP A 280 -9.69 -9.88 -7.68
C ASP A 280 -10.84 -10.22 -8.66
N ASP A 281 -11.35 -11.45 -8.66
CA ASP A 281 -12.43 -11.87 -9.55
C ASP A 281 -13.75 -11.14 -9.24
N ALA A 282 -14.08 -10.95 -7.96
CA ALA A 282 -15.29 -10.24 -7.55
C ALA A 282 -15.20 -8.76 -7.90
N GLU A 283 -14.03 -8.15 -7.69
CA GLU A 283 -13.75 -6.78 -8.10
C GLU A 283 -13.85 -6.63 -9.61
N PHE A 284 -13.16 -7.47 -10.38
CA PHE A 284 -13.15 -7.40 -11.83
C PHE A 284 -14.55 -7.62 -12.44
N ASN A 285 -15.36 -8.51 -11.88
CA ASN A 285 -16.76 -8.66 -12.27
C ASN A 285 -17.58 -7.38 -12.04
N SER A 286 -17.29 -6.64 -10.96
CA SER A 286 -17.94 -5.34 -10.71
C SER A 286 -17.50 -4.26 -11.71
N VAL A 287 -16.22 -4.24 -12.10
CA VAL A 287 -15.73 -3.40 -13.22
C VAL A 287 -16.44 -3.76 -14.52
N ARG A 288 -16.48 -5.04 -14.89
CA ARG A 288 -17.11 -5.50 -16.13
C ARG A 288 -18.59 -5.21 -16.22
N SER A 289 -19.30 -5.20 -15.09
CA SER A 289 -20.73 -4.85 -15.04
C SER A 289 -21.00 -3.35 -15.02
N GLY A 290 -19.98 -2.51 -14.77
CA GLY A 290 -20.14 -1.06 -14.58
C GLY A 290 -20.71 -0.69 -13.20
N ALA A 291 -20.54 -1.57 -12.20
CA ALA A 291 -21.08 -1.38 -10.86
C ALA A 291 -20.18 -0.54 -9.93
N ILE A 292 -18.98 -0.19 -10.38
CA ILE A 292 -18.03 0.69 -9.70
C ILE A 292 -17.37 1.62 -10.73
N ASP A 293 -16.94 2.80 -10.29
CA ASP A 293 -16.34 3.82 -11.16
C ASP A 293 -14.84 3.68 -11.31
N PHE A 294 -14.17 3.16 -10.28
CA PHE A 294 -12.73 2.94 -10.26
C PHE A 294 -12.43 1.54 -9.73
N GLY A 295 -11.64 0.79 -10.49
CA GLY A 295 -11.28 -0.57 -10.12
C GLY A 295 -10.05 -1.05 -10.89
N TYR A 296 -9.76 -2.33 -10.78
CA TYR A 296 -8.54 -2.95 -11.24
C TYR A 296 -8.83 -4.09 -12.22
N ILE A 297 -7.99 -4.24 -13.24
CA ILE A 297 -7.99 -5.39 -14.13
C ILE A 297 -6.85 -6.31 -13.70
N PRO A 298 -7.11 -7.52 -13.18
CA PRO A 298 -6.06 -8.47 -12.86
C PRO A 298 -5.17 -8.76 -14.07
N ALA A 299 -3.88 -8.95 -13.88
CA ALA A 299 -2.92 -9.20 -14.97
C ALA A 299 -3.35 -10.40 -15.84
N ALA A 300 -3.85 -11.47 -15.23
CA ALA A 300 -4.38 -12.64 -15.94
C ALA A 300 -5.61 -12.33 -16.82
N SER A 301 -6.33 -11.26 -16.53
CA SER A 301 -7.52 -10.82 -17.26
C SER A 301 -7.27 -9.59 -18.16
N TYR A 302 -6.02 -9.15 -18.30
CA TYR A 302 -5.68 -7.93 -19.03
C TYR A 302 -6.04 -8.00 -20.53
N ASN A 303 -6.13 -9.19 -21.11
CA ASN A 303 -6.66 -9.42 -22.45
C ASN A 303 -8.11 -8.97 -22.63
N GLN A 304 -8.86 -8.72 -21.55
CA GLN A 304 -10.23 -8.19 -21.55
C GLN A 304 -10.28 -6.65 -21.50
N ARG A 305 -9.13 -5.97 -21.55
CA ARG A 305 -9.02 -4.50 -21.52
C ARG A 305 -10.02 -3.82 -22.47
N SER A 306 -10.05 -4.23 -23.74
CA SER A 306 -10.94 -3.62 -24.74
C SER A 306 -12.41 -3.77 -24.39
N ALA A 307 -12.82 -4.85 -23.74
CA ALA A 307 -14.19 -5.03 -23.26
C ALA A 307 -14.53 -4.07 -22.12
N VAL A 308 -13.57 -3.77 -21.25
CA VAL A 308 -13.72 -2.76 -20.18
C VAL A 308 -13.79 -1.37 -20.77
N GLU A 309 -12.89 -1.03 -21.71
CA GLU A 309 -12.89 0.26 -22.42
C GLU A 309 -14.21 0.51 -23.19
N SER A 310 -14.79 -0.55 -23.78
CA SER A 310 -16.10 -0.44 -24.47
C SER A 310 -17.27 -0.07 -23.55
N LYS A 311 -17.09 -0.20 -22.22
CA LYS A 311 -18.05 0.26 -21.20
C LYS A 311 -17.86 1.71 -20.80
N GLY A 312 -16.89 2.41 -21.38
CA GLY A 312 -16.61 3.82 -21.11
C GLY A 312 -15.50 4.04 -20.06
N TYR A 313 -14.82 3.00 -19.60
CA TYR A 313 -13.66 3.15 -18.73
C TYR A 313 -12.42 3.59 -19.51
N ASN A 314 -11.56 4.35 -18.86
CA ASN A 314 -10.20 4.57 -19.31
C ASN A 314 -9.27 3.62 -18.55
N VAL A 315 -8.44 2.86 -19.28
CA VAL A 315 -7.50 1.91 -18.68
C VAL A 315 -6.08 2.47 -18.76
N PHE A 316 -5.46 2.66 -17.61
CA PHE A 316 -4.11 3.16 -17.49
C PHE A 316 -3.20 2.08 -16.90
N LEU A 317 -2.01 1.94 -17.47
CA LEU A 317 -0.91 1.20 -16.86
C LEU A 317 -0.04 2.20 -16.10
N TRP A 318 0.05 2.01 -14.79
CA TRP A 318 0.94 2.81 -13.97
C TRP A 318 2.21 2.01 -13.66
N PRO A 319 3.40 2.55 -13.97
CA PRO A 319 4.63 1.89 -13.57
C PRO A 319 4.68 1.84 -12.04
N GLY A 320 4.72 0.63 -11.50
CA GLY A 320 4.90 0.41 -10.08
C GLY A 320 6.36 0.62 -9.69
N ASN A 321 6.61 1.36 -8.62
CA ASN A 321 7.93 1.44 -7.99
C ASN A 321 8.15 0.27 -7.01
N THR A 322 7.67 -0.90 -7.39
CA THR A 322 7.76 -2.13 -6.60
C THR A 322 8.47 -3.21 -7.39
N ILE A 323 9.11 -4.11 -6.68
CA ILE A 323 9.68 -5.33 -7.25
C ILE A 323 9.02 -6.54 -6.58
N THR A 324 8.78 -7.57 -7.39
CA THR A 324 8.39 -8.89 -6.88
C THR A 324 9.62 -9.76 -6.83
N TYR A 325 9.90 -10.35 -5.68
CA TYR A 325 11.07 -11.19 -5.49
C TYR A 325 10.76 -12.38 -4.60
N LEU A 326 11.53 -13.44 -4.75
CA LEU A 326 11.50 -14.59 -3.86
C LEU A 326 12.41 -14.32 -2.66
N ALA A 327 11.82 -14.14 -1.48
CA ALA A 327 12.58 -13.96 -0.24
C ALA A 327 13.19 -15.30 0.20
N LEU A 328 14.50 -15.33 0.38
CA LEU A 328 15.22 -16.51 0.86
C LEU A 328 15.38 -16.48 2.37
N ASN A 329 15.07 -17.58 3.06
CA ASN A 329 15.24 -17.67 4.51
C ASN A 329 16.59 -18.29 4.86
N PHE A 330 17.50 -17.48 5.37
CA PHE A 330 18.86 -17.87 5.77
C PHE A 330 18.97 -18.38 7.21
N ALA A 331 17.89 -18.39 7.98
CA ALA A 331 17.95 -18.87 9.37
C ALA A 331 18.40 -20.33 9.42
N PRO A 332 19.37 -20.69 10.29
CA PRO A 332 19.97 -22.03 10.29
C PRO A 332 18.96 -23.17 10.48
N GLN A 333 17.86 -22.91 11.20
CA GLN A 333 16.79 -23.87 11.45
C GLN A 333 15.74 -23.95 10.32
N ALA A 334 15.80 -23.06 9.32
CA ALA A 334 14.81 -23.07 8.25
C ALA A 334 15.03 -24.28 7.32
N PRO A 335 13.94 -24.93 6.86
CA PRO A 335 14.05 -25.99 5.88
C PRO A 335 14.77 -25.52 4.62
N GLY A 336 15.80 -26.26 4.19
CA GLY A 336 16.58 -25.91 3.00
C GLY A 336 17.64 -24.81 3.20
N SER A 337 17.80 -24.26 4.41
CA SER A 337 18.79 -23.21 4.69
C SER A 337 20.22 -23.60 4.31
N LYS A 338 20.62 -24.87 4.53
CA LYS A 338 21.93 -25.38 4.13
C LYS A 338 22.20 -25.23 2.63
N PHE A 339 21.17 -25.34 1.79
CA PHE A 339 21.25 -25.12 0.33
C PHE A 339 21.28 -23.63 0.01
N ILE A 340 20.34 -22.87 0.61
CA ILE A 340 20.25 -21.42 0.39
C ILE A 340 21.52 -20.66 0.82
N ASN A 341 22.21 -21.14 1.82
CA ASN A 341 23.48 -20.56 2.28
C ASN A 341 24.61 -20.71 1.24
N GLN A 342 24.52 -21.66 0.32
CA GLN A 342 25.48 -21.81 -0.78
C GLN A 342 25.23 -20.75 -1.87
N LYS A 343 26.22 -19.89 -2.11
CA LYS A 343 26.09 -18.78 -3.08
C LYS A 343 25.78 -19.29 -4.49
N TYR A 344 26.47 -20.32 -4.94
CA TYR A 344 26.31 -20.88 -6.29
C TYR A 344 24.90 -21.43 -6.51
N ILE A 345 24.24 -21.99 -5.49
CA ILE A 345 22.84 -22.44 -5.57
C ILE A 345 21.90 -21.26 -5.84
N ARG A 346 22.08 -20.14 -5.13
CA ARG A 346 21.30 -18.93 -5.40
C ARG A 346 21.52 -18.35 -6.80
N GLN A 347 22.75 -18.45 -7.31
CA GLN A 347 23.11 -18.07 -8.67
C GLN A 347 22.41 -18.98 -9.70
N ALA A 348 22.45 -20.28 -9.50
CA ALA A 348 21.73 -21.25 -10.35
C ALA A 348 20.22 -20.99 -10.32
N MET A 349 19.63 -20.75 -9.14
CA MET A 349 18.21 -20.39 -9.03
C MET A 349 17.87 -19.13 -9.85
N GLN A 350 18.70 -18.10 -9.83
CA GLN A 350 18.48 -16.88 -10.62
C GLN A 350 18.55 -17.16 -12.12
N GLN A 351 19.47 -18.01 -12.58
CA GLN A 351 19.61 -18.40 -13.99
C GLN A 351 18.46 -19.29 -14.49
N LEU A 352 17.67 -19.89 -13.59
CA LEU A 352 16.49 -20.69 -13.96
C LEU A 352 15.19 -19.86 -14.05
N ILE A 353 15.22 -18.57 -13.79
CA ILE A 353 14.03 -17.70 -13.85
C ILE A 353 13.96 -16.99 -15.19
N ASP A 354 13.05 -17.46 -16.04
CA ASP A 354 12.75 -16.82 -17.34
C ASP A 354 11.80 -15.63 -17.14
N GLN A 355 12.36 -14.50 -16.71
CA GLN A 355 11.57 -13.30 -16.45
C GLN A 355 10.80 -12.78 -17.69
N PRO A 356 11.36 -12.75 -18.92
CA PRO A 356 10.62 -12.37 -20.12
C PRO A 356 9.38 -13.24 -20.35
N THR A 357 9.51 -14.55 -20.29
CA THR A 357 8.37 -15.47 -20.46
C THR A 357 7.33 -15.31 -19.33
N LEU A 358 7.78 -15.14 -18.09
CA LEU A 358 6.88 -14.84 -16.96
C LEU A 358 6.10 -13.52 -17.18
N SER A 359 6.80 -12.48 -17.66
CA SER A 359 6.14 -11.22 -18.02
C SER A 359 5.06 -11.42 -19.07
N GLU A 360 5.39 -12.11 -20.15
CA GLU A 360 4.45 -12.34 -21.26
C GLU A 360 3.27 -13.22 -20.84
N LYS A 361 3.54 -14.38 -20.23
CA LYS A 361 2.51 -15.42 -20.04
C LYS A 361 1.68 -15.25 -18.77
N ILE A 362 2.28 -14.71 -17.70
CA ILE A 362 1.60 -14.55 -16.41
C ILE A 362 1.10 -13.13 -16.22
N TRP A 363 1.95 -12.13 -16.58
CA TRP A 363 1.65 -10.72 -16.33
C TRP A 363 1.10 -9.98 -17.55
N SER A 364 0.90 -10.67 -18.69
CA SER A 364 0.40 -10.04 -19.94
C SER A 364 1.20 -8.78 -20.33
N ASN A 365 2.51 -8.80 -20.11
CA ASN A 365 3.45 -7.67 -20.28
C ASN A 365 3.15 -6.43 -19.41
N THR A 366 2.43 -6.58 -18.32
CA THR A 366 2.19 -5.50 -17.34
C THR A 366 3.27 -5.43 -16.25
N ALA A 367 4.15 -6.43 -16.16
CA ALA A 367 5.36 -6.42 -15.35
C ALA A 367 6.59 -6.43 -16.22
N SER A 368 7.68 -5.84 -15.75
CA SER A 368 8.93 -5.76 -16.49
C SER A 368 10.04 -6.55 -15.80
N PRO A 369 10.89 -7.27 -16.55
CA PRO A 369 12.08 -7.90 -15.98
C PRO A 369 12.96 -6.91 -15.24
N THR A 370 13.62 -7.36 -14.17
CA THR A 370 14.54 -6.56 -13.36
C THR A 370 15.78 -7.36 -12.96
N CYS A 371 16.91 -6.67 -12.79
CA CYS A 371 18.19 -7.31 -12.45
C CYS A 371 18.55 -7.26 -10.97
N GLY A 372 17.81 -6.57 -10.16
CA GLY A 372 18.20 -6.34 -8.77
C GLY A 372 17.09 -5.90 -7.84
N PRO A 373 17.42 -5.64 -6.58
CA PRO A 373 16.45 -5.34 -5.53
C PRO A 373 15.96 -3.88 -5.55
N VAL A 374 16.36 -3.09 -6.53
CA VAL A 374 15.95 -1.69 -6.67
C VAL A 374 15.09 -1.57 -7.93
N PRO A 375 13.93 -0.92 -7.86
CA PRO A 375 13.12 -0.62 -9.03
C PRO A 375 13.94 0.10 -10.09
N MET A 376 13.81 -0.33 -11.35
CA MET A 376 14.57 0.28 -12.46
C MET A 376 14.01 1.65 -12.79
N PRO A 377 14.88 2.63 -13.16
CA PRO A 377 14.42 3.88 -13.75
C PRO A 377 13.52 3.63 -14.96
N ALA A 378 12.55 4.51 -15.18
CA ALA A 378 11.55 4.34 -16.23
C ALA A 378 12.13 4.16 -17.65
N ASP A 379 13.27 4.78 -17.93
CA ASP A 379 14.01 4.67 -19.20
C ASP A 379 14.73 3.32 -19.38
N LYS A 380 14.85 2.52 -18.32
CA LYS A 380 15.48 1.19 -18.32
C LYS A 380 14.52 0.04 -18.04
N VAL A 381 13.25 0.36 -17.83
CA VAL A 381 12.22 -0.66 -17.57
C VAL A 381 12.10 -1.60 -18.76
N GLY A 382 12.08 -2.90 -18.49
CA GLY A 382 11.90 -3.94 -19.51
C GLY A 382 13.17 -4.43 -20.17
N THR A 383 14.35 -3.94 -19.79
CA THR A 383 15.63 -4.46 -20.30
C THR A 383 16.26 -5.42 -19.27
N THR A 384 16.88 -6.49 -19.77
CA THR A 384 17.78 -7.36 -19.00
C THR A 384 19.24 -7.09 -19.32
N ASP A 385 19.50 -6.02 -20.08
CA ASP A 385 20.86 -5.61 -20.41
C ASP A 385 21.60 -5.18 -19.16
N GLY A 386 22.78 -5.77 -18.94
CA GLY A 386 23.56 -5.54 -17.74
C GLY A 386 23.18 -6.45 -16.56
N CYS A 387 22.19 -7.33 -16.66
CA CYS A 387 21.97 -8.36 -15.66
C CYS A 387 23.16 -9.31 -15.59
N VAL A 388 23.67 -9.53 -14.36
CA VAL A 388 24.78 -10.45 -14.12
C VAL A 388 24.38 -11.90 -14.39
N TYR A 389 23.15 -12.24 -14.02
CA TYR A 389 22.57 -13.58 -14.19
C TYR A 389 21.37 -13.48 -15.14
N LYS A 390 21.56 -13.97 -16.36
CA LYS A 390 20.49 -14.11 -17.37
C LYS A 390 19.86 -15.47 -17.25
N PHE A 391 18.66 -15.66 -17.81
CA PHE A 391 18.05 -16.96 -17.93
C PHE A 391 18.95 -17.85 -18.81
N ASP A 392 19.52 -18.87 -18.21
CA ASP A 392 20.43 -19.83 -18.83
C ASP A 392 20.40 -21.15 -18.04
N PRO A 393 19.47 -22.06 -18.37
CA PRO A 393 19.36 -23.36 -17.69
C PRO A 393 20.62 -24.25 -17.85
N ASP A 394 21.33 -24.13 -18.97
CA ASP A 394 22.54 -24.91 -19.18
C ASP A 394 23.69 -24.42 -18.28
N ALA A 395 23.83 -23.11 -18.14
CA ALA A 395 24.78 -22.54 -17.19
C ALA A 395 24.42 -22.88 -15.73
N ALA A 396 23.13 -22.85 -15.37
CA ALA A 396 22.67 -23.24 -14.03
C ALA A 396 22.98 -24.73 -13.73
N LYS A 397 22.70 -25.62 -14.71
CA LYS A 397 23.02 -27.04 -14.62
C LYS A 397 24.51 -27.25 -14.41
N LYS A 398 25.31 -26.64 -15.30
CA LYS A 398 26.77 -26.76 -15.22
C LYS A 398 27.30 -26.24 -13.88
N LEU A 399 26.76 -25.13 -13.36
CA LEU A 399 27.17 -24.55 -12.08
C LEU A 399 26.93 -25.52 -10.92
N LEU A 400 25.82 -26.24 -10.93
CA LEU A 400 25.53 -27.27 -9.93
C LEU A 400 26.45 -28.47 -10.10
N GLU A 401 26.65 -28.97 -11.32
CA GLU A 401 27.54 -30.10 -11.62
C GLU A 401 29.00 -29.80 -11.21
N ASP A 402 29.48 -28.59 -11.50
CA ASP A 402 30.83 -28.13 -11.09
C ASP A 402 31.01 -28.13 -9.55
N HIS A 403 29.91 -28.05 -8.78
CA HIS A 403 29.89 -28.13 -7.33
C HIS A 403 29.45 -29.49 -6.80
N GLY A 404 29.61 -30.58 -7.56
CA GLY A 404 29.44 -31.93 -7.10
C GLY A 404 27.99 -32.43 -7.00
N TRP A 405 27.07 -31.80 -7.72
CA TRP A 405 25.69 -32.24 -7.83
C TRP A 405 25.47 -33.11 -9.07
N LYS A 406 24.70 -34.15 -8.91
CA LYS A 406 24.09 -34.89 -10.04
C LYS A 406 22.76 -34.25 -10.39
N VAL A 407 22.76 -33.47 -11.47
CA VAL A 407 21.54 -32.76 -11.92
C VAL A 407 20.69 -33.75 -12.76
N VAL A 408 19.43 -33.91 -12.34
CA VAL A 408 18.45 -34.71 -13.06
C VAL A 408 17.26 -33.83 -13.41
N PRO A 409 17.14 -33.37 -14.68
CA PRO A 409 15.97 -32.63 -15.13
C PRO A 409 14.69 -33.45 -14.87
N ASP A 410 13.67 -32.76 -14.38
CA ASP A 410 12.37 -33.36 -13.99
C ASP A 410 12.45 -34.49 -12.95
N GLY A 411 13.57 -34.59 -12.23
CA GLY A 411 13.84 -35.55 -11.19
C GLY A 411 14.50 -34.94 -9.96
N SER A 412 15.09 -35.82 -9.11
CA SER A 412 15.79 -35.36 -7.92
C SER A 412 17.25 -35.07 -8.21
N THR A 413 17.66 -33.82 -8.10
CA THR A 413 19.07 -33.39 -8.10
C THR A 413 19.67 -33.71 -6.74
N THR A 414 20.75 -34.51 -6.70
CA THR A 414 21.37 -35.01 -5.46
C THR A 414 22.84 -34.68 -5.37
N CYS A 415 23.33 -34.46 -4.14
CA CYS A 415 24.75 -34.27 -3.88
C CYS A 415 25.51 -35.61 -4.08
N GLU A 416 26.50 -35.64 -4.98
CA GLU A 416 27.42 -36.76 -5.17
C GLU A 416 28.78 -36.53 -4.51
N ASN A 417 29.21 -35.24 -4.37
CA ASN A 417 30.50 -34.92 -3.79
C ASN A 417 30.34 -33.93 -2.60
N PRO A 418 30.08 -34.45 -1.37
CA PRO A 418 29.91 -33.59 -0.20
C PRO A 418 31.23 -32.95 0.26
N GLY A 419 31.14 -31.83 1.00
CA GLY A 419 32.29 -31.10 1.53
C GLY A 419 32.26 -29.65 1.17
N THR A 420 33.35 -28.91 1.49
CA THR A 420 33.44 -27.44 1.40
C THR A 420 34.47 -26.94 0.38
N GLY A 421 35.05 -27.82 -0.44
CA GLY A 421 35.94 -27.46 -1.55
C GLY A 421 35.18 -26.92 -2.76
N ASP A 422 35.93 -26.37 -3.73
CA ASP A 422 35.36 -25.67 -4.90
C ASP A 422 34.42 -26.57 -5.75
N ASN A 423 34.65 -27.87 -5.78
CA ASN A 423 33.87 -28.85 -6.53
C ASN A 423 32.94 -29.68 -5.61
N GLN A 424 32.61 -29.20 -4.44
CA GLN A 424 31.84 -29.90 -3.42
C GLN A 424 30.53 -29.17 -3.11
N CYS A 425 29.52 -29.92 -2.62
CA CYS A 425 28.16 -29.41 -2.43
C CYS A 425 28.00 -28.31 -1.36
N GLY A 426 28.97 -28.19 -0.46
CA GLY A 426 28.98 -27.15 0.57
C GLY A 426 28.73 -27.66 1.98
N GLU A 427 28.89 -26.77 2.95
CA GLU A 427 28.77 -27.07 4.37
C GLU A 427 27.39 -27.62 4.74
N GLY A 428 27.38 -28.69 5.53
CA GLY A 428 26.14 -29.30 6.03
C GLY A 428 25.35 -30.08 4.98
N ILE A 429 25.91 -30.31 3.79
CA ILE A 429 25.29 -31.10 2.72
C ILE A 429 25.99 -32.46 2.65
N GLU A 430 25.20 -33.53 2.74
CA GLU A 430 25.69 -34.89 2.75
C GLU A 430 25.50 -35.59 1.39
N ALA A 431 26.24 -36.69 1.15
CA ALA A 431 26.06 -37.46 -0.05
C ALA A 431 24.63 -38.04 -0.12
N GLY A 432 24.00 -37.87 -1.27
CA GLY A 432 22.60 -38.31 -1.48
C GLY A 432 21.54 -37.28 -1.05
N ASP A 433 21.92 -36.18 -0.41
CA ASP A 433 20.99 -35.07 -0.10
C ASP A 433 20.32 -34.57 -1.38
N ALA A 434 18.99 -34.56 -1.41
CA ALA A 434 18.23 -33.98 -2.51
C ALA A 434 18.11 -32.46 -2.37
N LEU A 435 18.42 -31.73 -3.44
CA LEU A 435 18.25 -30.28 -3.52
C LEU A 435 16.75 -29.96 -3.52
N SER A 436 16.23 -29.55 -2.39
CA SER A 436 14.81 -29.27 -2.22
C SER A 436 14.57 -28.00 -1.39
N PHE A 437 13.47 -27.30 -1.72
CA PHE A 437 13.07 -26.07 -1.05
C PHE A 437 11.60 -26.15 -0.63
N LYS A 438 11.27 -25.48 0.46
CA LYS A 438 9.89 -25.26 0.87
C LYS A 438 9.50 -23.83 0.48
N LEU A 439 8.54 -23.72 -0.43
CA LEU A 439 7.95 -22.43 -0.78
C LEU A 439 6.81 -22.13 0.20
N GLY A 440 6.88 -20.95 0.84
CA GLY A 440 5.79 -20.38 1.61
C GLY A 440 5.02 -19.36 0.75
N LEU A 441 3.72 -19.46 0.72
CA LEU A 441 2.81 -18.51 0.07
C LEU A 441 2.01 -17.76 1.11
#